data_aa891494e467f2a2a7e4bbe0a574a404
#
_entry.id   aa891494e467f2a2a7e4bbe0a574a404
#
_cell.length_a   1.000
_cell.length_b   1.000
_cell.length_c   1.000
_cell.angle_alpha   90.00
_cell.angle_beta   90.00
_cell.angle_gamma   90.00
#
_symmetry.space_group_name_H-M   'P 1'
#
loop_
_entity.id
_entity.type
_entity.pdbx_description
1 polymer ?
#
loop_
_entity_poly.entity_id
_entity_poly.type
_entity_poly.pdbx_seq_one_letter_code
_entity_poly.pdbx_strand_id
1 'polypeptide(L)'
;RQAYNGEMADIVVSVLSCNRDGQLSVYNKSKLHYDYRHSLFMENGEIIVEITVELAPGNIHDIEVMMEEFNRRRRMKQPLEKKSAGSTFKRPAGDFVGQMIEEMGLKGFAVGDAKVSMKHAGFLINDGHASCTDMMNLISEIKRRVFDGYGVELMTEVQIVGEE
;
A
#
# COMPACT_ATOMS: atom_id res chain seq x y z
N ARG A 1 -7.68 0.93 4.03
CA ARG A 1 -7.05 0.97 2.71
C ARG A 1 -8.13 1.14 1.65
N GLN A 2 -8.01 2.12 0.80
CA GLN A 2 -8.98 2.41 -0.27
C GLN A 2 -8.67 1.59 -1.53
N ALA A 3 -9.68 0.97 -2.11
CA ALA A 3 -9.58 0.27 -3.38
C ALA A 3 -10.93 0.33 -4.13
N TYR A 4 -10.91 0.62 -5.42
CA TYR A 4 -12.09 0.62 -6.28
C TYR A 4 -13.29 1.41 -5.71
N ASN A 5 -13.02 2.61 -5.18
CA ASN A 5 -13.98 3.54 -4.56
C ASN A 5 -14.58 3.08 -3.22
N GLY A 6 -14.04 2.03 -2.59
CA GLY A 6 -14.44 1.60 -1.26
C GLY A 6 -13.25 1.54 -0.30
N GLU A 7 -13.50 1.66 0.98
CA GLU A 7 -12.47 1.50 2.02
C GLU A 7 -12.99 0.71 3.23
N MET A 8 -12.08 0.25 4.08
CA MET A 8 -12.46 -0.52 5.28
C MET A 8 -13.35 0.28 6.22
N ALA A 9 -13.17 1.59 6.29
CA ALA A 9 -14.03 2.48 7.08
C ALA A 9 -15.51 2.41 6.68
N ASP A 10 -15.83 2.02 5.45
CA ASP A 10 -17.22 1.93 4.99
C ASP A 10 -17.96 0.75 5.63
N ILE A 11 -17.27 -0.36 5.86
CA ILE A 11 -17.88 -1.64 6.23
C ILE A 11 -17.52 -2.14 7.64
N VAL A 12 -16.47 -1.63 8.29
CA VAL A 12 -16.08 -2.07 9.64
C VAL A 12 -17.06 -1.55 10.68
N VAL A 13 -17.54 -2.46 11.54
CA VAL A 13 -18.40 -2.18 12.69
C VAL A 13 -17.58 -2.08 13.96
N SER A 14 -16.71 -3.09 14.20
CA SER A 14 -15.86 -3.15 15.38
C SER A 14 -14.58 -3.94 15.12
N VAL A 15 -13.60 -3.73 15.97
CA VAL A 15 -12.32 -4.45 15.96
C VAL A 15 -12.02 -4.94 17.37
N LEU A 16 -11.68 -6.22 17.50
CA LEU A 16 -11.07 -6.81 18.70
C LEU A 16 -9.55 -6.72 18.53
N SER A 17 -8.87 -6.19 19.51
CA SER A 17 -7.41 -6.10 19.55
C SER A 17 -6.83 -6.61 20.85
N CYS A 18 -5.52 -6.84 20.84
CA CYS A 18 -4.73 -7.29 21.99
C CYS A 18 -3.55 -6.33 22.19
N ASN A 19 -3.38 -5.82 23.41
CA ASN A 19 -2.22 -5.03 23.77
C ASN A 19 -1.00 -5.91 24.11
N ARG A 20 0.13 -5.30 24.44
CA ARG A 20 1.38 -6.01 24.77
C ARG A 20 1.31 -6.85 26.04
N ASP A 21 0.37 -6.54 26.94
CA ASP A 21 0.13 -7.27 28.19
C ASP A 21 -0.85 -8.44 28.02
N GLY A 22 -1.31 -8.69 26.79
CA GLY A 22 -2.26 -9.76 26.47
C GLY A 22 -3.72 -9.40 26.76
N GLN A 23 -4.03 -8.13 27.09
CA GLN A 23 -5.39 -7.70 27.36
C GLN A 23 -6.15 -7.44 26.06
N LEU A 24 -7.37 -7.96 26.00
CA LEU A 24 -8.26 -7.80 24.84
C LEU A 24 -9.15 -6.56 25.01
N SER A 25 -9.32 -5.80 23.94
CA SER A 25 -10.18 -4.63 23.88
C SER A 25 -11.01 -4.63 22.62
N VAL A 26 -12.28 -4.20 22.69
CA VAL A 26 -13.16 -4.03 21.54
C VAL A 26 -13.36 -2.54 21.26
N TYR A 27 -13.06 -2.13 20.03
CA TYR A 27 -13.23 -0.77 19.54
C TYR A 27 -14.35 -0.71 18.51
N ASN A 28 -15.35 0.11 18.77
CA ASN A 28 -16.38 0.43 17.76
C ASN A 28 -15.81 1.37 16.69
N LYS A 29 -16.43 1.40 15.51
CA LYS A 29 -16.04 2.21 14.36
C LYS A 29 -15.66 3.65 14.71
N SER A 30 -16.42 4.32 15.57
CA SER A 30 -16.18 5.72 15.99
C SER A 30 -14.88 5.96 16.74
N LYS A 31 -14.26 4.90 17.29
CA LYS A 31 -13.00 4.95 18.04
C LYS A 31 -11.80 4.50 17.21
N LEU A 32 -11.99 4.13 15.94
CA LEU A 32 -10.92 3.57 15.11
C LEU A 32 -10.05 4.64 14.44
N HIS A 33 -10.39 5.94 14.58
CA HIS A 33 -9.63 7.10 14.06
C HIS A 33 -9.21 6.92 12.59
N TYR A 34 -10.16 6.42 11.74
CA TYR A 34 -9.85 6.24 10.33
C TYR A 34 -9.57 7.56 9.63
N ASP A 35 -8.40 7.64 9.00
CA ASP A 35 -7.99 8.73 8.13
C ASP A 35 -7.10 8.19 7.00
N TYR A 36 -6.60 9.05 6.12
CA TYR A 36 -5.75 8.64 5.01
C TYR A 36 -4.51 7.90 5.49
N ARG A 37 -4.44 6.60 5.20
CA ARG A 37 -3.37 5.69 5.63
C ARG A 37 -3.17 5.64 7.14
N HIS A 38 -4.24 5.86 7.92
CA HIS A 38 -4.19 5.94 9.36
C HIS A 38 -5.33 5.16 10.04
N SER A 39 -5.08 4.67 11.24
CA SER A 39 -6.07 4.13 12.18
C SER A 39 -5.50 4.15 13.60
N LEU A 40 -6.37 4.00 14.61
CA LEU A 40 -6.01 3.88 16.03
C LEU A 40 -4.85 2.90 16.28
N PHE A 41 -4.78 1.79 15.56
CA PHE A 41 -3.77 0.74 15.77
C PHE A 41 -2.35 1.17 15.35
N MET A 42 -2.22 2.23 14.57
CA MET A 42 -0.92 2.87 14.30
C MET A 42 -0.48 3.79 15.45
N GLU A 43 -1.42 4.25 16.28
CA GLU A 43 -1.14 5.11 17.44
C GLU A 43 -0.78 4.27 18.68
N ASN A 44 -1.61 3.24 18.97
CA ASN A 44 -1.49 2.45 20.19
C ASN A 44 -0.63 1.19 20.07
N GLY A 45 -0.32 0.76 18.84
CA GLY A 45 0.51 -0.42 18.58
C GLY A 45 -0.10 -1.75 19.00
N GLU A 46 -1.42 -1.81 19.23
CA GLU A 46 -2.12 -3.05 19.53
C GLU A 46 -2.22 -3.95 18.31
N ILE A 47 -2.28 -5.26 18.54
CA ILE A 47 -2.42 -6.27 17.48
C ILE A 47 -3.91 -6.51 17.24
N ILE A 48 -4.35 -6.35 15.99
CA ILE A 48 -5.70 -6.66 15.56
C ILE A 48 -5.88 -8.19 15.58
N VAL A 49 -6.89 -8.65 16.33
CA VAL A 49 -7.23 -10.09 16.47
C VAL A 49 -8.42 -10.46 15.59
N GLU A 50 -9.46 -9.61 15.59
CA GLU A 50 -10.70 -9.85 14.83
C GLU A 50 -11.27 -8.55 14.30
N ILE A 51 -11.90 -8.60 13.15
CA ILE A 51 -12.62 -7.46 12.55
C ILE A 51 -14.03 -7.91 12.23
N THR A 52 -15.03 -7.23 12.82
CA THR A 52 -16.44 -7.40 12.45
C THR A 52 -16.80 -6.41 11.35
N VAL A 53 -17.36 -6.92 10.25
CA VAL A 53 -17.80 -6.11 9.11
C VAL A 53 -19.29 -6.28 8.87
N GLU A 54 -19.95 -5.25 8.38
CA GLU A 54 -21.33 -5.27 7.90
C GLU A 54 -21.36 -5.09 6.40
N LEU A 55 -22.00 -6.01 5.71
CA LEU A 55 -22.13 -6.01 4.26
C LEU A 55 -23.60 -6.00 3.86
N ALA A 56 -23.93 -5.26 2.81
CA ALA A 56 -25.26 -5.31 2.21
C ALA A 56 -25.42 -6.58 1.32
N PRO A 57 -26.57 -7.27 1.36
CA PRO A 57 -26.86 -8.33 0.40
C PRO A 57 -26.83 -7.81 -1.04
N GLY A 58 -26.35 -8.64 -1.97
CA GLY A 58 -26.27 -8.30 -3.38
C GLY A 58 -26.57 -9.49 -4.29
N ASN A 59 -26.76 -9.23 -5.59
CA ASN A 59 -26.93 -10.27 -6.58
C ASN A 59 -25.57 -10.99 -6.78
N ILE A 60 -25.55 -12.32 -6.65
CA ILE A 60 -24.33 -13.12 -6.73
C ILE A 60 -23.64 -12.95 -8.08
N HIS A 61 -24.40 -13.00 -9.18
CA HIS A 61 -23.84 -12.88 -10.54
C HIS A 61 -23.17 -11.51 -10.74
N ASP A 62 -23.82 -10.43 -10.31
CA ASP A 62 -23.25 -9.07 -10.44
C ASP A 62 -21.98 -8.91 -9.60
N ILE A 63 -21.94 -9.50 -8.41
CA ILE A 63 -20.76 -9.52 -7.54
C ILE A 63 -19.60 -10.27 -8.22
N GLU A 64 -19.86 -11.46 -8.78
CA GLU A 64 -18.84 -12.26 -9.47
C GLU A 64 -18.26 -11.51 -10.68
N VAL A 65 -19.13 -10.94 -11.52
CA VAL A 65 -18.71 -10.13 -12.68
C VAL A 65 -17.83 -8.95 -12.24
N MET A 66 -18.22 -8.25 -11.17
CA MET A 66 -17.45 -7.11 -10.66
C MET A 66 -16.10 -7.55 -10.07
N MET A 67 -16.07 -8.65 -9.32
CA MET A 67 -14.84 -9.22 -8.78
C MET A 67 -13.87 -9.64 -9.89
N GLU A 68 -14.38 -10.28 -10.94
CA GLU A 68 -13.56 -10.69 -12.10
C GLU A 68 -12.98 -9.48 -12.82
N GLU A 69 -13.79 -8.45 -13.07
CA GLU A 69 -13.34 -7.21 -13.70
C GLU A 69 -12.27 -6.49 -12.85
N PHE A 70 -12.45 -6.38 -11.53
CA PHE A 70 -11.43 -5.79 -10.66
C PHE A 70 -10.13 -6.61 -10.66
N ASN A 71 -10.22 -7.94 -10.64
CA ASN A 71 -9.07 -8.81 -10.73
C ASN A 71 -8.36 -8.69 -12.08
N ARG A 72 -9.12 -8.59 -13.17
CA ARG A 72 -8.58 -8.34 -14.51
C ARG A 72 -7.81 -7.02 -14.57
N ARG A 73 -8.40 -5.92 -14.10
CA ARG A 73 -7.74 -4.60 -14.03
C ARG A 73 -6.47 -4.63 -13.19
N ARG A 74 -6.51 -5.34 -12.06
CA ARG A 74 -5.34 -5.49 -11.19
C ARG A 74 -4.22 -6.24 -11.90
N ARG A 75 -4.53 -7.38 -12.53
CA ARG A 75 -3.54 -8.15 -13.32
C ARG A 75 -2.95 -7.34 -14.47
N MET A 76 -3.74 -6.50 -15.11
CA MET A 76 -3.25 -5.65 -16.21
C MET A 76 -2.33 -4.53 -15.73
N LYS A 77 -2.61 -3.93 -14.57
CA LYS A 77 -1.94 -2.70 -14.12
C LYS A 77 -0.83 -2.94 -13.09
N GLN A 78 -0.84 -4.04 -12.35
CA GLN A 78 0.11 -4.29 -11.27
C GLN A 78 1.03 -5.47 -11.60
N PRO A 79 2.30 -5.44 -11.17
CA PRO A 79 3.27 -6.50 -11.41
C PRO A 79 3.05 -7.67 -10.44
N LEU A 80 1.88 -8.34 -10.50
CA LEU A 80 1.50 -9.40 -9.55
C LEU A 80 2.38 -10.65 -9.68
N GLU A 81 3.05 -10.81 -10.82
CA GLU A 81 4.01 -11.87 -11.10
C GLU A 81 5.40 -11.65 -10.49
N LYS A 82 5.64 -10.45 -9.92
CA LYS A 82 6.91 -10.06 -9.31
C LYS A 82 6.76 -9.87 -7.79
N LYS A 83 7.83 -10.13 -7.06
CA LYS A 83 7.89 -9.89 -5.62
C LYS A 83 7.88 -8.38 -5.35
N SER A 84 6.87 -7.88 -4.66
CA SER A 84 6.76 -6.47 -4.27
C SER A 84 5.89 -6.29 -3.03
N ALA A 85 6.07 -5.19 -2.32
CA ALA A 85 5.24 -4.80 -1.17
C ALA A 85 4.04 -3.90 -1.58
N GLY A 86 3.70 -3.82 -2.87
CA GLY A 86 2.66 -2.94 -3.41
C GLY A 86 3.22 -1.58 -3.84
N SER A 87 2.38 -0.54 -3.84
CA SER A 87 2.84 0.83 -4.08
C SER A 87 3.83 1.25 -3.00
N THR A 88 5.00 1.72 -3.41
CA THR A 88 6.10 2.01 -2.49
C THR A 88 5.94 3.35 -1.79
N PHE A 89 5.33 4.33 -2.46
CA PHE A 89 5.19 5.69 -1.95
C PHE A 89 3.74 6.07 -1.69
N LYS A 90 3.51 6.90 -0.67
CA LYS A 90 2.22 7.56 -0.42
C LYS A 90 1.96 8.56 -1.55
N ARG A 91 0.68 8.74 -1.87
CA ARG A 91 0.29 9.77 -2.85
C ARG A 91 0.41 11.15 -2.21
N PRO A 92 1.22 12.06 -2.76
CA PRO A 92 1.18 13.48 -2.37
C PRO A 92 -0.17 14.11 -2.69
N ALA A 93 -0.51 15.20 -2.04
CA ALA A 93 -1.74 15.93 -2.34
C ALA A 93 -1.71 16.47 -3.79
N GLY A 94 -2.68 16.04 -4.60
CA GLY A 94 -2.83 16.51 -5.98
C GLY A 94 -2.02 15.77 -7.05
N ASP A 95 -1.06 14.91 -6.67
CA ASP A 95 -0.10 14.34 -7.60
C ASP A 95 -0.12 12.81 -7.66
N PHE A 96 0.36 12.25 -8.77
CA PHE A 96 0.48 10.81 -8.99
C PHE A 96 1.96 10.41 -9.07
N VAL A 97 2.51 9.86 -7.98
CA VAL A 97 3.92 9.45 -7.89
C VAL A 97 4.33 8.53 -9.05
N GLY A 98 3.48 7.56 -9.41
CA GLY A 98 3.77 6.66 -10.53
C GLY A 98 3.93 7.41 -11.85
N GLN A 99 3.17 8.47 -12.08
CA GLN A 99 3.28 9.30 -13.27
C GLN A 99 4.59 10.09 -13.27
N MET A 100 4.95 10.75 -12.17
CA MET A 100 6.24 11.46 -12.04
C MET A 100 7.43 10.54 -12.33
N ILE A 101 7.46 9.34 -11.73
CA ILE A 101 8.51 8.35 -11.96
C ILE A 101 8.56 7.90 -13.43
N GLU A 102 7.41 7.75 -14.08
CA GLU A 102 7.30 7.37 -15.49
C GLU A 102 7.77 8.49 -16.42
N GLU A 103 7.34 9.73 -16.19
CA GLU A 103 7.75 10.92 -16.96
C GLU A 103 9.24 11.19 -16.87
N MET A 104 9.87 10.83 -15.75
CA MET A 104 11.33 10.88 -15.58
C MET A 104 12.06 9.72 -16.27
N GLY A 105 11.36 8.82 -16.97
CA GLY A 105 11.96 7.68 -17.63
C GLY A 105 12.55 6.62 -16.70
N LEU A 106 12.08 6.55 -15.42
CA LEU A 106 12.66 5.68 -14.41
C LEU A 106 12.08 4.24 -14.41
N LYS A 107 11.10 3.90 -15.26
CA LYS A 107 10.70 2.50 -15.44
C LYS A 107 11.90 1.64 -15.81
N GLY A 108 12.09 0.51 -15.11
CA GLY A 108 13.23 -0.39 -15.33
C GLY A 108 14.54 0.07 -14.67
N PHE A 109 14.61 1.28 -14.11
CA PHE A 109 15.77 1.71 -13.33
C PHE A 109 15.98 0.76 -12.16
N ALA A 110 17.23 0.35 -11.91
CA ALA A 110 17.56 -0.68 -10.95
C ALA A 110 18.78 -0.33 -10.10
N VAL A 111 18.81 -0.88 -8.88
CA VAL A 111 19.95 -0.94 -7.98
C VAL A 111 20.08 -2.40 -7.54
N GLY A 112 21.13 -3.08 -7.97
CA GLY A 112 21.19 -4.54 -7.88
C GLY A 112 19.97 -5.17 -8.60
N ASP A 113 19.30 -6.11 -7.93
CA ASP A 113 18.07 -6.73 -8.43
C ASP A 113 16.79 -6.01 -7.97
N ALA A 114 16.89 -4.90 -7.22
CA ALA A 114 15.76 -4.02 -6.93
C ALA A 114 15.49 -3.12 -8.15
N LYS A 115 14.26 -3.06 -8.62
CA LYS A 115 13.91 -2.42 -9.90
C LYS A 115 12.57 -1.68 -9.83
N VAL A 116 12.46 -0.56 -10.53
CA VAL A 116 11.17 0.08 -10.82
C VAL A 116 10.43 -0.78 -11.84
N SER A 117 9.22 -1.18 -11.51
CA SER A 117 8.41 -2.04 -12.39
C SER A 117 8.14 -1.36 -13.74
N MET A 118 8.35 -2.11 -14.82
CA MET A 118 7.98 -1.68 -16.17
C MET A 118 6.46 -1.52 -16.34
N LYS A 119 5.68 -2.28 -15.54
CA LYS A 119 4.21 -2.31 -15.63
C LYS A 119 3.56 -1.16 -14.88
N HIS A 120 4.09 -0.79 -13.71
CA HIS A 120 3.58 0.29 -12.89
C HIS A 120 4.71 0.98 -12.12
N ALA A 121 5.04 2.21 -12.48
CA ALA A 121 6.20 2.94 -11.96
C ALA A 121 6.14 3.23 -10.44
N GLY A 122 4.96 3.19 -9.81
CA GLY A 122 4.82 3.31 -8.36
C GLY A 122 5.16 2.03 -7.58
N PHE A 123 5.48 0.92 -8.28
CA PHE A 123 5.87 -0.36 -7.68
C PHE A 123 7.37 -0.60 -7.84
N LEU A 124 8.05 -0.82 -6.73
CA LEU A 124 9.40 -1.37 -6.72
C LEU A 124 9.28 -2.88 -6.55
N ILE A 125 10.02 -3.62 -7.36
CA ILE A 125 9.99 -5.08 -7.41
C ILE A 125 11.38 -5.64 -7.08
N ASN A 126 11.40 -6.83 -6.51
CA ASN A 126 12.58 -7.66 -6.50
C ASN A 126 12.55 -8.53 -7.76
N ASP A 127 13.43 -8.23 -8.72
CA ASP A 127 13.49 -8.91 -10.03
C ASP A 127 14.39 -10.17 -10.00
N GLY A 128 14.96 -10.49 -8.83
CA GLY A 128 15.85 -11.63 -8.63
C GLY A 128 16.11 -11.88 -7.15
N HIS A 129 17.29 -11.44 -6.68
CA HIS A 129 17.82 -11.64 -5.33
C HIS A 129 18.14 -10.30 -4.64
N ALA A 130 17.36 -9.25 -4.88
CA ALA A 130 17.58 -7.95 -4.25
C ALA A 130 17.62 -8.06 -2.72
N SER A 131 18.64 -7.46 -2.14
CA SER A 131 18.77 -7.29 -0.69
C SER A 131 17.86 -6.16 -0.18
N CYS A 132 17.66 -6.06 1.13
CA CYS A 132 17.02 -4.91 1.75
C CYS A 132 17.76 -3.62 1.41
N THR A 133 19.11 -3.65 1.45
CA THR A 133 19.96 -2.52 1.09
C THR A 133 19.72 -2.05 -0.36
N ASP A 134 19.58 -2.96 -1.32
CA ASP A 134 19.28 -2.59 -2.71
C ASP A 134 17.93 -1.87 -2.81
N MET A 135 16.91 -2.39 -2.11
CA MET A 135 15.60 -1.73 -2.06
C MET A 135 15.67 -0.34 -1.43
N MET A 136 16.39 -0.19 -0.33
CA MET A 136 16.54 1.09 0.35
C MET A 136 17.30 2.11 -0.51
N ASN A 137 18.36 1.69 -1.17
CA ASN A 137 19.13 2.52 -2.09
C ASN A 137 18.27 2.94 -3.29
N LEU A 138 17.48 2.03 -3.86
CA LEU A 138 16.54 2.34 -4.93
C LEU A 138 15.47 3.36 -4.49
N ILE A 139 14.87 3.18 -3.30
CA ILE A 139 13.91 4.11 -2.70
C ILE A 139 14.54 5.52 -2.55
N SER A 140 15.75 5.57 -1.99
CA SER A 140 16.48 6.83 -1.75
C SER A 140 16.79 7.55 -3.05
N GLU A 141 17.24 6.84 -4.08
CA GLU A 141 17.56 7.41 -5.38
C GLU A 141 16.30 7.95 -6.10
N ILE A 142 15.18 7.23 -6.02
CA ILE A 142 13.90 7.72 -6.58
C ILE A 142 13.44 8.98 -5.85
N LYS A 143 13.49 8.98 -4.51
CA LYS A 143 13.15 10.17 -3.70
C LYS A 143 13.98 11.38 -4.12
N ARG A 144 15.30 11.20 -4.23
CA ARG A 144 16.22 12.25 -4.64
C ARG A 144 15.86 12.79 -6.03
N ARG A 145 15.70 11.91 -7.02
CA ARG A 145 15.38 12.34 -8.40
C ARG A 145 14.05 13.05 -8.49
N VAL A 146 13.00 12.55 -7.82
CA VAL A 146 11.69 13.21 -7.83
C VAL A 146 11.77 14.56 -7.15
N PHE A 147 12.51 14.68 -6.06
CA PHE A 147 12.74 15.98 -5.42
C PHE A 147 13.49 16.96 -6.34
N ASP A 148 14.56 16.49 -6.98
CA ASP A 148 15.36 17.33 -7.91
C ASP A 148 14.52 17.79 -9.13
N GLY A 149 13.62 16.93 -9.64
CA GLY A 149 12.83 17.23 -10.84
C GLY A 149 11.53 18.00 -10.59
N TYR A 150 10.86 17.73 -9.47
CA TYR A 150 9.52 18.24 -9.18
C TYR A 150 9.43 19.07 -7.88
N GLY A 151 10.48 19.08 -7.04
CA GLY A 151 10.43 19.70 -5.71
C GLY A 151 9.51 18.97 -4.72
N VAL A 152 9.12 17.73 -5.01
CA VAL A 152 8.18 16.94 -4.19
C VAL A 152 8.95 15.96 -3.32
N GLU A 153 8.73 16.04 -2.01
CA GLU A 153 9.28 15.09 -1.05
C GLU A 153 8.38 13.85 -0.95
N LEU A 154 8.88 12.70 -1.41
CA LEU A 154 8.14 11.45 -1.37
C LEU A 154 8.23 10.78 0.01
N MET A 155 7.09 10.38 0.55
CA MET A 155 6.99 9.54 1.74
C MET A 155 6.75 8.09 1.35
N THR A 156 7.43 7.14 2.00
CA THR A 156 7.17 5.70 1.79
C THR A 156 5.84 5.29 2.41
N GLU A 157 5.08 4.45 1.69
CA GLU A 157 3.93 3.72 2.24
C GLU A 157 4.37 2.38 2.85
N VAL A 158 5.41 1.78 2.29
CA VAL A 158 6.03 0.56 2.82
C VAL A 158 6.71 0.86 4.15
N GLN A 159 6.56 -0.06 5.10
CA GLN A 159 7.22 -0.02 6.40
C GLN A 159 8.45 -0.93 6.36
N ILE A 160 9.56 -0.43 6.88
CA ILE A 160 10.79 -1.20 7.02
C ILE A 160 10.76 -1.80 8.42
N VAL A 161 10.90 -3.11 8.50
CA VAL A 161 10.85 -3.87 9.74
C VAL A 161 12.16 -4.64 9.88
N GLY A 162 12.73 -4.62 11.08
CA GLY A 162 13.98 -5.30 11.41
C GLY A 162 14.87 -4.43 12.28
N GLU A 163 16.03 -4.96 12.63
CA GLU A 163 17.11 -4.23 13.31
C GLU A 163 18.03 -3.57 12.28
N GLU A 164 18.55 -2.38 12.60
CA GLU A 164 19.59 -1.69 11.83
C GLU A 164 20.96 -2.35 12.03
#